data_8c479d43b2797b3e7fb2523ff969a948
#
_entry.id   8c479d43b2797b3e7fb2523ff969a948
#
_cell.length_a   1.000
_cell.length_b   1.000
_cell.length_c   1.000
_cell.angle_alpha   90.00
_cell.angle_beta   90.00
_cell.angle_gamma   90.00
#
_symmetry.space_group_name_H-M   'P 1'
#
loop_
_entity.id
_entity.type
_entity.pdbx_description
1 polymer ?
#
loop_
_entity_poly.entity_id
_entity_poly.type
_entity_poly.pdbx_seq_one_letter_code
_entity_poly.pdbx_strand_id
1 'polypeptide(L)'
;VGTGIKLNAFGFGQRLNESSVLGLSVTNMNFGDIGITEEALPEGGIGSFSPNYTNIGVSYAKAFSNSIYGGLTVRLISEAIYNVRSQGVSFDAGIRYVTGEDDNIRFGISLRNVGPPMRYKGDGLSITATIPTNGASLTVEQRSEKYELPSLVNVGFAYDFIISDEMKITSNMQYTSNSFTKDQWGVGGEFNLKDKFIYRMGYQWENGLKSADRTTVFTGPTAGLTVQLPMNNGSIIGVDYSYRTSNPFNGVHSLGLHLTL
;
A
#
# COMPACT_ATOMS: atom_id res chain seq x y z
N VAL A 1 1.65 -25.15 2.07
CA VAL A 1 1.39 -23.92 1.35
C VAL A 1 2.13 -22.84 2.09
N GLY A 2 3.10 -22.22 1.43
CA GLY A 2 4.11 -21.36 2.03
C GLY A 2 3.56 -20.20 2.85
N THR A 3 3.96 -20.21 4.10
CA THR A 3 3.74 -19.14 5.10
C THR A 3 4.73 -17.98 4.89
N GLY A 4 5.01 -17.58 3.65
CA GLY A 4 6.18 -16.77 3.32
C GLY A 4 5.92 -15.45 2.61
N ILE A 5 4.68 -14.92 2.61
CA ILE A 5 4.45 -13.59 2.02
C ILE A 5 5.16 -12.54 2.88
N LYS A 6 6.09 -11.80 2.25
CA LYS A 6 6.86 -10.74 2.89
C LYS A 6 6.64 -9.44 2.15
N LEU A 7 6.35 -8.38 2.89
CA LEU A 7 6.26 -7.03 2.36
C LEU A 7 7.36 -6.19 3.00
N ASN A 8 8.23 -5.63 2.17
CA ASN A 8 9.26 -4.69 2.56
C ASN A 8 8.92 -3.32 1.99
N ALA A 9 9.06 -2.28 2.79
CA ALA A 9 8.82 -0.91 2.37
C ALA A 9 9.95 -0.01 2.85
N PHE A 10 10.35 0.91 1.99
CA PHE A 10 11.31 1.96 2.28
C PHE A 10 10.73 3.30 1.83
N GLY A 11 10.95 4.34 2.63
CA GLY A 11 10.53 5.70 2.30
C GLY A 11 11.62 6.70 2.69
N PHE A 12 11.82 7.68 1.83
CA PHE A 12 12.72 8.81 2.06
C PHE A 12 12.01 10.10 1.68
N GLY A 13 12.15 11.12 2.51
CA GLY A 13 11.59 12.46 2.27
C GLY A 13 12.63 13.53 2.52
N GLN A 14 12.78 14.45 1.55
CA GLN A 14 13.69 15.58 1.62
C GLN A 14 12.92 16.89 1.47
N ARG A 15 13.04 17.76 2.45
CA ARG A 15 12.54 19.13 2.35
C ARG A 15 13.41 19.89 1.34
N LEU A 16 12.79 20.43 0.29
CA LEU A 16 13.46 21.23 -0.75
C LEU A 16 13.54 22.70 -0.36
N ASN A 17 12.47 23.20 0.24
CA ASN A 17 12.34 24.55 0.79
C ASN A 17 11.25 24.57 1.87
N GLU A 18 10.91 25.75 2.42
CA GLU A 18 9.94 25.89 3.50
C GLU A 18 8.54 25.33 3.18
N SER A 19 8.17 25.32 1.90
CA SER A 19 6.82 24.92 1.46
C SER A 19 6.77 23.61 0.67
N SER A 20 7.91 22.99 0.35
CA SER A 20 7.92 21.86 -0.59
C SER A 20 8.80 20.70 -0.12
N VAL A 21 8.34 19.49 -0.38
CA VAL A 21 9.02 18.23 -0.04
C VAL A 21 9.03 17.31 -1.24
N LEU A 22 10.15 16.67 -1.50
CA LEU A 22 10.30 15.56 -2.43
C LEU A 22 10.36 14.26 -1.64
N GLY A 23 9.67 13.23 -2.13
CA GLY A 23 9.64 11.91 -1.52
C GLY A 23 10.01 10.80 -2.51
N LEU A 24 10.63 9.76 -2.00
CA LEU A 24 10.87 8.50 -2.71
C LEU A 24 10.31 7.37 -1.86
N SER A 25 9.61 6.44 -2.48
CA SER A 25 9.11 5.24 -1.81
C SER A 25 9.37 4.00 -2.66
N VAL A 26 9.72 2.91 -2.01
CA VAL A 26 9.87 1.60 -2.65
C VAL A 26 9.12 0.59 -1.80
N THR A 27 8.23 -0.17 -2.43
CA THR A 27 7.53 -1.28 -1.78
C THR A 27 7.75 -2.52 -2.61
N ASN A 28 8.16 -3.59 -1.95
CA ASN A 28 8.36 -4.90 -2.57
C ASN A 28 7.58 -5.95 -1.77
N MET A 29 6.76 -6.72 -2.47
CA MET A 29 6.06 -7.88 -1.91
C MET A 29 6.55 -9.14 -2.63
N ASN A 30 7.04 -10.08 -1.85
CA ASN A 30 7.42 -11.41 -2.30
C ASN A 30 6.39 -12.41 -1.75
N PHE A 31 5.85 -13.26 -2.62
CA PHE A 31 4.79 -14.21 -2.28
C PHE A 31 5.32 -15.57 -1.81
N GLY A 32 6.65 -15.70 -1.67
CA GLY A 32 7.31 -16.96 -1.32
C GLY A 32 7.50 -17.85 -2.54
N ASP A 33 8.15 -18.99 -2.32
CA ASP A 33 8.46 -19.96 -3.36
C ASP A 33 7.27 -20.87 -3.60
N ILE A 34 6.89 -21.00 -4.87
CA ILE A 34 5.83 -21.89 -5.38
C ILE A 34 6.50 -22.96 -6.22
N GLY A 35 6.30 -24.23 -5.86
CA GLY A 35 6.82 -25.36 -6.62
C GLY A 35 6.19 -25.41 -8.03
N ILE A 36 7.02 -25.65 -9.03
CA ILE A 36 6.56 -25.90 -10.40
C ILE A 36 6.04 -27.33 -10.44
N THR A 37 4.83 -27.50 -10.95
CA THR A 37 4.18 -28.79 -11.17
C THR A 37 3.76 -28.91 -12.64
N GLU A 38 3.86 -30.12 -13.18
CA GLU A 38 3.40 -30.46 -14.52
C GLU A 38 2.43 -31.65 -14.44
N GLU A 39 1.66 -31.88 -15.50
CA GLU A 39 0.72 -33.00 -15.57
C GLU A 39 1.40 -34.36 -15.32
N ALA A 40 2.63 -34.50 -15.83
CA ALA A 40 3.44 -35.72 -15.65
C ALA A 40 4.13 -35.80 -14.27
N LEU A 41 4.25 -34.67 -13.54
CA LEU A 41 4.91 -34.57 -12.24
C LEU A 41 4.11 -33.65 -11.29
N PRO A 42 2.90 -34.10 -10.88
CA PRO A 42 2.02 -33.30 -10.02
C PRO A 42 2.60 -33.07 -8.61
N GLU A 43 3.50 -33.93 -8.16
CA GLU A 43 4.23 -33.81 -6.89
C GLU A 43 5.28 -32.68 -6.89
N GLY A 44 5.58 -32.12 -8.09
CA GLY A 44 6.62 -31.10 -8.24
C GLY A 44 8.03 -31.68 -8.35
N GLY A 45 9.04 -30.93 -7.84
CA GLY A 45 10.45 -31.36 -7.88
C GLY A 45 11.23 -30.89 -9.13
N ILE A 46 10.60 -30.12 -10.02
CA ILE A 46 11.22 -29.59 -11.25
C ILE A 46 11.86 -28.21 -11.01
N GLY A 47 11.48 -27.55 -9.92
CA GLY A 47 11.96 -26.21 -9.55
C GLY A 47 10.89 -25.43 -8.80
N SER A 48 11.19 -24.16 -8.52
CA SER A 48 10.26 -23.23 -7.89
C SER A 48 10.38 -21.84 -8.54
N PHE A 49 9.34 -21.02 -8.38
CA PHE A 49 9.34 -19.61 -8.73
C PHE A 49 8.71 -18.79 -7.62
N SER A 50 9.11 -17.50 -7.53
CA SER A 50 8.60 -16.59 -6.51
C SER A 50 7.92 -15.41 -7.18
N PRO A 51 6.58 -15.32 -7.14
CA PRO A 51 5.88 -14.15 -7.60
C PRO A 51 6.33 -12.91 -6.82
N ASN A 52 6.48 -11.79 -7.52
CA ASN A 52 6.99 -10.56 -6.96
C ASN A 52 6.19 -9.36 -7.46
N TYR A 53 5.89 -8.45 -6.54
CA TYR A 53 5.29 -7.15 -6.83
C TYR A 53 6.23 -6.06 -6.34
N THR A 54 6.59 -5.11 -7.21
CA THR A 54 7.42 -3.96 -6.88
C THR A 54 6.72 -2.67 -7.28
N ASN A 55 6.73 -1.71 -6.38
CA ASN A 55 6.14 -0.38 -6.58
C ASN A 55 7.16 0.67 -6.15
N ILE A 56 7.57 1.55 -7.07
CA ILE A 56 8.49 2.65 -6.83
C ILE A 56 7.73 3.95 -7.05
N GLY A 57 7.67 4.80 -6.05
CA GLY A 57 6.93 6.07 -6.09
C GLY A 57 7.86 7.27 -5.92
N VAL A 58 7.70 8.26 -6.78
CA VAL A 58 8.29 9.60 -6.61
C VAL A 58 7.16 10.57 -6.31
N SER A 59 7.28 11.29 -5.20
CA SER A 59 6.24 12.18 -4.67
C SER A 59 6.74 13.60 -4.58
N TYR A 60 5.87 14.54 -4.88
CA TYR A 60 6.08 15.95 -4.62
C TYR A 60 4.89 16.49 -3.83
N ALA A 61 5.18 17.17 -2.73
CA ALA A 61 4.16 17.81 -1.89
C ALA A 61 4.49 19.27 -1.68
N LYS A 62 3.44 20.11 -1.62
CA LYS A 62 3.56 21.56 -1.44
C LYS A 62 2.49 22.09 -0.48
N ALA A 63 2.92 22.98 0.42
CA ALA A 63 2.05 23.84 1.19
C ALA A 63 1.70 25.07 0.32
N PHE A 64 0.43 25.21 -0.08
CA PHE A 64 -0.06 26.36 -0.84
C PHE A 64 -0.42 27.54 0.08
N SER A 65 -0.77 27.22 1.30
CA SER A 65 -1.01 28.16 2.40
C SER A 65 -0.78 27.43 3.72
N ASN A 66 -0.95 28.14 4.84
CA ASN A 66 -0.86 27.52 6.17
C ASN A 66 -1.92 26.42 6.39
N SER A 67 -3.02 26.47 5.64
CA SER A 67 -4.13 25.53 5.78
C SER A 67 -4.24 24.51 4.65
N ILE A 68 -3.64 24.74 3.49
CA ILE A 68 -3.85 23.92 2.28
C ILE A 68 -2.54 23.28 1.85
N TYR A 69 -2.54 21.96 1.81
CA TYR A 69 -1.43 21.13 1.37
C TYR A 69 -1.89 20.23 0.24
N GLY A 70 -1.08 20.12 -0.81
CA GLY A 70 -1.37 19.22 -1.92
C GLY A 70 -0.16 18.39 -2.28
N GLY A 71 -0.40 17.21 -2.82
CA GLY A 71 0.66 16.30 -3.24
C GLY A 71 0.27 15.46 -4.45
N LEU A 72 1.30 15.10 -5.21
CA LEU A 72 1.21 14.23 -6.37
C LEU A 72 2.30 13.16 -6.25
N THR A 73 1.96 11.93 -6.61
CA THR A 73 2.93 10.82 -6.69
C THR A 73 2.79 10.13 -8.04
N VAL A 74 3.92 9.89 -8.68
CA VAL A 74 4.02 9.01 -9.85
C VAL A 74 4.60 7.68 -9.39
N ARG A 75 3.96 6.58 -9.74
CA ARG A 75 4.36 5.22 -9.37
C ARG A 75 4.73 4.40 -10.59
N LEU A 76 5.82 3.68 -10.50
CA LEU A 76 6.18 2.61 -11.40
C LEU A 76 5.84 1.28 -10.74
N ILE A 77 4.99 0.51 -11.39
CA ILE A 77 4.51 -0.78 -10.90
C ILE A 77 5.09 -1.88 -11.76
N SER A 78 5.61 -2.93 -11.13
CA SER A 78 6.12 -4.12 -11.80
C SER A 78 5.62 -5.36 -11.06
N GLU A 79 4.98 -6.26 -11.79
CA GLU A 79 4.52 -7.56 -11.33
C GLU A 79 5.22 -8.63 -12.15
N ALA A 80 5.78 -9.63 -11.50
CA ALA A 80 6.46 -10.74 -12.15
C ALA A 80 5.96 -12.06 -11.57
N ILE A 81 5.61 -12.99 -12.46
CA ILE A 81 5.16 -14.34 -12.12
C ILE A 81 5.87 -15.29 -13.08
N TYR A 82 6.83 -16.03 -12.57
CA TYR A 82 7.64 -16.96 -13.36
C TYR A 82 8.24 -16.27 -14.60
N ASN A 83 7.81 -16.65 -15.79
CA ASN A 83 8.32 -16.15 -17.08
C ASN A 83 7.45 -15.04 -17.69
N VAL A 84 6.52 -14.47 -16.93
CA VAL A 84 5.67 -13.37 -17.38
C VAL A 84 5.80 -12.16 -16.46
N ARG A 85 5.72 -10.97 -17.06
CA ARG A 85 5.84 -9.69 -16.35
C ARG A 85 4.81 -8.69 -16.85
N SER A 86 4.26 -7.92 -15.93
CA SER A 86 3.44 -6.75 -16.23
C SER A 86 4.08 -5.50 -15.63
N GLN A 87 4.09 -4.40 -16.39
CA GLN A 87 4.64 -3.12 -15.94
C GLN A 87 3.67 -2.01 -16.31
N GLY A 88 3.58 -1.02 -15.43
CA GLY A 88 2.71 0.14 -15.63
C GLY A 88 3.11 1.33 -14.81
N VAL A 89 2.39 2.41 -15.05
CA VAL A 89 2.54 3.69 -14.34
C VAL A 89 1.19 4.05 -13.74
N SER A 90 1.19 4.54 -12.51
CA SER A 90 0.00 5.13 -11.90
C SER A 90 0.31 6.46 -11.25
N PHE A 91 -0.74 7.25 -11.05
CA PHE A 91 -0.70 8.55 -10.45
C PHE A 91 -1.59 8.56 -9.21
N ASP A 92 -1.08 9.16 -8.14
CA ASP A 92 -1.84 9.47 -6.95
C ASP A 92 -1.83 10.99 -6.75
N ALA A 93 -2.95 11.55 -6.34
CA ALA A 93 -3.06 12.97 -6.00
C ALA A 93 -3.86 13.12 -4.71
N GLY A 94 -3.54 14.13 -3.91
CA GLY A 94 -4.28 14.40 -2.69
C GLY A 94 -4.17 15.85 -2.24
N ILE A 95 -5.20 16.27 -1.50
CA ILE A 95 -5.27 17.57 -0.86
C ILE A 95 -5.59 17.34 0.62
N ARG A 96 -4.94 18.09 1.47
CA ARG A 96 -5.22 18.16 2.91
C ARG A 96 -5.52 19.59 3.28
N TYR A 97 -6.60 19.78 4.03
CA TYR A 97 -6.99 21.04 4.63
C TYR A 97 -6.87 20.96 6.14
N VAL A 98 -6.23 21.94 6.75
CA VAL A 98 -6.01 22.06 8.20
C VAL A 98 -6.65 23.34 8.68
N THR A 99 -7.38 23.29 9.80
CA THR A 99 -8.07 24.42 10.38
C THR A 99 -8.27 24.24 11.90
N GLY A 100 -8.90 25.19 12.53
CA GLY A 100 -9.09 25.25 13.99
C GLY A 100 -8.07 26.18 14.64
N GLU A 101 -8.29 26.55 15.90
CA GLU A 101 -7.42 27.50 16.65
C GLU A 101 -5.99 26.95 16.79
N ASP A 102 -5.86 25.62 16.97
CA ASP A 102 -4.57 24.92 17.16
C ASP A 102 -4.27 23.95 16.02
N ASP A 103 -4.75 24.22 14.80
CA ASP A 103 -4.63 23.31 13.65
C ASP A 103 -5.17 21.88 13.92
N ASN A 104 -6.14 21.81 14.82
CA ASN A 104 -6.65 20.57 15.39
C ASN A 104 -7.69 19.84 14.53
N ILE A 105 -8.17 20.47 13.46
CA ILE A 105 -9.13 19.90 12.51
C ILE A 105 -8.44 19.63 11.19
N ARG A 106 -8.55 18.42 10.68
CA ARG A 106 -7.95 18.02 9.40
C ARG A 106 -8.94 17.30 8.52
N PHE A 107 -9.02 17.73 7.28
CA PHE A 107 -9.73 17.04 6.21
C PHE A 107 -8.74 16.62 5.14
N GLY A 108 -8.99 15.49 4.51
CA GLY A 108 -8.18 15.02 3.42
C GLY A 108 -9.01 14.30 2.37
N ILE A 109 -8.64 14.51 1.11
CA ILE A 109 -9.14 13.73 -0.01
C ILE A 109 -7.95 13.28 -0.83
N SER A 110 -7.96 12.02 -1.26
CA SER A 110 -6.95 11.50 -2.17
C SER A 110 -7.54 10.54 -3.18
N LEU A 111 -7.04 10.64 -4.41
CA LEU A 111 -7.28 9.73 -5.51
C LEU A 111 -6.00 8.92 -5.72
N ARG A 112 -6.10 7.60 -5.80
CA ARG A 112 -4.94 6.71 -5.91
C ARG A 112 -5.09 5.70 -7.03
N ASN A 113 -3.93 5.24 -7.53
CA ASN A 113 -3.81 4.18 -8.54
C ASN A 113 -4.50 4.51 -9.88
N VAL A 114 -4.50 5.76 -10.30
CA VAL A 114 -5.05 6.14 -11.62
C VAL A 114 -3.96 5.97 -12.67
N GLY A 115 -4.21 5.12 -13.66
CA GLY A 115 -3.22 4.86 -14.71
C GLY A 115 -3.80 4.08 -15.88
N PRO A 116 -3.02 3.94 -16.96
CA PRO A 116 -3.42 3.10 -18.08
C PRO A 116 -3.48 1.63 -17.67
N PRO A 117 -4.32 0.82 -18.34
CA PRO A 117 -4.39 -0.60 -18.07
C PRO A 117 -3.06 -1.30 -18.36
N MET A 118 -2.73 -2.26 -17.51
CA MET A 118 -1.54 -3.09 -17.60
C MET A 118 -1.81 -4.40 -18.37
N ARG A 119 -0.75 -5.10 -18.75
CA ARG A 119 -0.84 -6.38 -19.42
C ARG A 119 0.41 -7.22 -19.17
N TYR A 120 0.22 -8.52 -18.97
CA TYR A 120 1.33 -9.46 -18.90
C TYR A 120 1.94 -9.74 -20.28
N LYS A 121 3.26 -9.91 -20.32
CA LYS A 121 4.07 -10.28 -21.47
C LYS A 121 5.20 -11.20 -21.00
N GLY A 122 5.73 -12.00 -21.90
CA GLY A 122 6.90 -12.83 -21.65
C GLY A 122 6.77 -14.25 -22.21
N ASP A 123 7.86 -14.98 -22.13
CA ASP A 123 7.99 -16.31 -22.73
C ASP A 123 7.00 -17.34 -22.17
N GLY A 124 6.50 -17.13 -20.95
CA GLY A 124 5.44 -17.98 -20.37
C GLY A 124 4.09 -17.92 -21.10
N LEU A 125 3.91 -16.96 -22.02
CA LEU A 125 2.75 -16.86 -22.90
C LEU A 125 3.01 -17.43 -24.31
N SER A 126 4.20 -18.01 -24.54
CA SER A 126 4.56 -18.58 -25.83
C SER A 126 3.97 -19.97 -26.00
N ILE A 127 3.35 -20.21 -27.16
CA ILE A 127 2.79 -21.48 -27.54
C ILE A 127 3.33 -21.89 -28.93
N THR A 128 3.44 -23.20 -29.17
CA THR A 128 3.72 -23.71 -30.50
C THR A 128 2.41 -23.83 -31.28
N ALA A 129 2.32 -23.11 -32.38
CA ALA A 129 1.18 -23.17 -33.30
C ALA A 129 1.61 -23.79 -34.64
N THR A 130 0.77 -24.62 -35.21
CA THR A 130 0.98 -25.22 -36.55
C THR A 130 0.23 -24.41 -37.58
N ILE A 131 0.95 -24.00 -38.63
CA ILE A 131 0.34 -23.30 -39.77
C ILE A 131 -0.47 -24.29 -40.61
N PRO A 132 -1.80 -24.11 -40.76
CA PRO A 132 -2.64 -25.08 -41.45
C PRO A 132 -2.28 -25.31 -42.94
N THR A 133 -1.66 -24.30 -43.57
CA THR A 133 -1.39 -24.32 -45.01
C THR A 133 -0.15 -25.16 -45.42
N ASN A 134 0.83 -25.29 -44.54
CA ASN A 134 2.09 -25.98 -44.86
C ASN A 134 2.60 -26.89 -43.75
N GLY A 135 1.86 -27.03 -42.64
CA GLY A 135 2.24 -27.88 -41.51
C GLY A 135 3.45 -27.37 -40.68
N ALA A 136 3.98 -26.21 -41.00
CA ALA A 136 5.13 -25.65 -40.26
C ALA A 136 4.75 -25.26 -38.84
N SER A 137 5.60 -25.58 -37.86
CA SER A 137 5.44 -25.16 -36.45
C SER A 137 6.12 -23.82 -36.23
N LEU A 138 5.39 -22.91 -35.60
CA LEU A 138 5.88 -21.60 -35.18
C LEU A 138 5.67 -21.42 -33.67
N THR A 139 6.62 -20.77 -33.02
CA THR A 139 6.41 -20.26 -31.67
C THR A 139 5.74 -18.88 -31.77
N VAL A 140 4.56 -18.75 -31.17
CA VAL A 140 3.78 -17.50 -31.13
C VAL A 140 3.53 -17.09 -29.70
N GLU A 141 3.60 -15.80 -29.42
CA GLU A 141 3.24 -15.24 -28.12
C GLU A 141 1.72 -14.98 -28.08
N GLN A 142 1.04 -15.61 -27.12
CA GLN A 142 -0.36 -15.35 -26.85
C GLN A 142 -0.50 -14.01 -26.12
N ARG A 143 -1.37 -13.15 -26.59
CA ARG A 143 -1.62 -11.86 -25.91
C ARG A 143 -2.52 -12.07 -24.71
N SER A 144 -2.04 -11.66 -23.52
CA SER A 144 -2.90 -11.60 -22.34
C SER A 144 -3.91 -10.44 -22.44
N GLU A 145 -5.03 -10.58 -21.76
CA GLU A 145 -6.01 -9.50 -21.57
C GLU A 145 -5.36 -8.31 -20.83
N LYS A 146 -5.85 -7.10 -21.10
CA LYS A 146 -5.49 -5.93 -20.34
C LYS A 146 -6.31 -5.88 -19.05
N TYR A 147 -5.70 -5.47 -17.96
CA TYR A 147 -6.39 -5.25 -16.69
C TYR A 147 -6.13 -3.83 -16.17
N GLU A 148 -7.13 -3.26 -15.55
CA GLU A 148 -7.06 -1.92 -14.97
C GLU A 148 -6.50 -1.99 -13.55
N LEU A 149 -5.84 -0.91 -13.14
CA LEU A 149 -5.40 -0.75 -11.76
C LEU A 149 -6.62 -0.44 -10.86
N PRO A 150 -6.68 -1.01 -9.64
CA PRO A 150 -7.75 -0.71 -8.69
C PRO A 150 -7.62 0.73 -8.19
N SER A 151 -8.31 1.64 -8.86
CA SER A 151 -8.36 3.04 -8.43
C SER A 151 -9.27 3.20 -7.20
N LEU A 152 -8.90 4.12 -6.32
CA LEU A 152 -9.65 4.37 -5.10
C LEU A 152 -9.63 5.86 -4.73
N VAL A 153 -10.72 6.29 -4.11
CA VAL A 153 -10.87 7.62 -3.52
C VAL A 153 -10.96 7.44 -2.00
N ASN A 154 -10.10 8.16 -1.27
CA ASN A 154 -10.19 8.24 0.18
C ASN A 154 -10.64 9.64 0.57
N VAL A 155 -11.59 9.70 1.51
CA VAL A 155 -12.00 10.92 2.20
C VAL A 155 -11.78 10.69 3.68
N GLY A 156 -11.05 11.57 4.32
CA GLY A 156 -10.68 11.45 5.74
C GLY A 156 -10.95 12.72 6.52
N PHE A 157 -11.29 12.52 7.78
CA PHE A 157 -11.44 13.56 8.78
C PHE A 157 -10.67 13.16 10.04
N ALA A 158 -10.01 14.12 10.69
CA ALA A 158 -9.37 13.91 11.98
C ALA A 158 -9.54 15.14 12.87
N TYR A 159 -9.67 14.88 14.18
CA TYR A 159 -9.76 15.89 15.20
C TYR A 159 -8.79 15.58 16.34
N ASP A 160 -7.99 16.58 16.72
CA ASP A 160 -7.05 16.48 17.84
C ASP A 160 -7.66 17.13 19.10
N PHE A 161 -7.81 16.32 20.13
CA PHE A 161 -8.13 16.77 21.48
C PHE A 161 -6.82 17.00 22.23
N ILE A 162 -6.43 18.26 22.41
CA ILE A 162 -5.26 18.66 23.17
C ILE A 162 -5.64 18.66 24.63
N ILE A 163 -5.14 17.68 25.40
CA ILE A 163 -5.46 17.54 26.84
C ILE A 163 -4.46 18.35 27.66
N SER A 164 -3.20 18.31 27.26
CA SER A 164 -2.11 19.09 27.83
C SER A 164 -0.95 19.18 26.86
N ASP A 165 0.08 19.95 27.16
CA ASP A 165 1.30 20.06 26.34
C ASP A 165 1.98 18.69 26.10
N GLU A 166 1.74 17.73 26.98
CA GLU A 166 2.34 16.39 26.91
C GLU A 166 1.38 15.31 26.43
N MET A 167 0.09 15.59 26.31
CA MET A 167 -0.93 14.58 26.01
C MET A 167 -1.92 15.06 24.95
N LYS A 168 -2.04 14.27 23.88
CA LYS A 168 -2.97 14.51 22.78
C LYS A 168 -3.70 13.23 22.41
N ILE A 169 -5.00 13.34 22.17
CA ILE A 169 -5.82 12.27 21.59
C ILE A 169 -6.28 12.72 20.21
N THR A 170 -6.01 11.93 19.18
CA THR A 170 -6.54 12.15 17.84
C THR A 170 -7.64 11.15 17.57
N SER A 171 -8.82 11.61 17.20
CA SER A 171 -9.89 10.77 16.63
C SER A 171 -9.93 10.93 15.13
N ASN A 172 -10.10 9.85 14.37
CA ASN A 172 -10.17 9.91 12.93
C ASN A 172 -11.26 9.01 12.36
N MET A 173 -11.75 9.39 11.19
CA MET A 173 -12.70 8.64 10.39
C MET A 173 -12.28 8.71 8.93
N GLN A 174 -12.40 7.59 8.22
CA GLN A 174 -12.07 7.49 6.81
C GLN A 174 -13.16 6.72 6.05
N TYR A 175 -13.49 7.22 4.87
CA TYR A 175 -14.25 6.52 3.86
C TYR A 175 -13.37 6.24 2.66
N THR A 176 -13.41 5.01 2.14
CA THR A 176 -12.70 4.60 0.94
C THR A 176 -13.68 4.04 -0.07
N SER A 177 -13.81 4.69 -1.22
CA SER A 177 -14.53 4.15 -2.37
C SER A 177 -13.56 3.42 -3.27
N ASN A 178 -13.90 2.18 -3.62
CA ASN A 178 -13.08 1.28 -4.42
C ASN A 178 -13.76 0.99 -5.75
N SER A 179 -13.00 1.01 -6.86
CA SER A 179 -13.56 0.74 -8.19
C SER A 179 -13.88 -0.74 -8.43
N PHE A 180 -13.23 -1.68 -7.71
CA PHE A 180 -13.37 -3.13 -7.94
C PHE A 180 -13.90 -3.91 -6.74
N THR A 181 -13.86 -3.32 -5.54
CA THR A 181 -14.32 -3.95 -4.30
C THR A 181 -15.38 -3.09 -3.64
N LYS A 182 -15.98 -3.58 -2.56
CA LYS A 182 -16.93 -2.80 -1.78
C LYS A 182 -16.25 -1.61 -1.09
N ASP A 183 -17.02 -0.54 -0.90
CA ASP A 183 -16.58 0.62 -0.16
C ASP A 183 -16.33 0.27 1.31
N GLN A 184 -15.40 0.99 1.90
CA GLN A 184 -14.93 0.72 3.26
C GLN A 184 -15.03 1.96 4.13
N TRP A 185 -15.30 1.72 5.40
CA TRP A 185 -15.25 2.71 6.45
C TRP A 185 -14.17 2.33 7.45
N GLY A 186 -13.46 3.31 7.95
CA GLY A 186 -12.50 3.15 9.03
C GLY A 186 -12.70 4.22 10.10
N VAL A 187 -12.59 3.82 11.35
CA VAL A 187 -12.50 4.74 12.48
C VAL A 187 -11.28 4.39 13.29
N GLY A 188 -10.65 5.38 13.89
CA GLY A 188 -9.46 5.15 14.68
C GLY A 188 -9.24 6.22 15.73
N GLY A 189 -8.35 5.89 16.67
CA GLY A 189 -7.87 6.78 17.68
C GLY A 189 -6.36 6.63 17.87
N GLU A 190 -5.72 7.73 18.15
CA GLU A 190 -4.31 7.80 18.51
C GLU A 190 -4.19 8.52 19.86
N PHE A 191 -3.44 7.93 20.79
CA PHE A 191 -3.05 8.54 22.03
C PHE A 191 -1.55 8.82 21.99
N ASN A 192 -1.17 10.08 22.03
CA ASN A 192 0.21 10.55 22.03
C ASN A 192 0.57 11.05 23.43
N LEU A 193 1.63 10.47 24.00
CA LEU A 193 2.18 10.83 25.31
C LEU A 193 3.62 11.33 25.14
N LYS A 194 3.85 12.61 25.40
CA LYS A 194 5.17 13.28 25.39
C LYS A 194 5.91 13.19 24.07
N ASP A 195 5.20 12.95 22.95
CA ASP A 195 5.77 12.63 21.65
C ASP A 195 6.76 11.46 21.66
N LYS A 196 6.74 10.66 22.74
CA LYS A 196 7.60 9.47 22.91
C LYS A 196 6.84 8.17 22.72
N PHE A 197 5.63 8.10 23.25
CA PHE A 197 4.80 6.90 23.18
C PHE A 197 3.52 7.22 22.45
N ILE A 198 3.30 6.53 21.33
CA ILE A 198 2.12 6.75 20.51
C ILE A 198 1.40 5.42 20.36
N TYR A 199 0.20 5.33 20.94
CA TYR A 199 -0.68 4.17 20.84
C TYR A 199 -1.76 4.43 19.81
N ARG A 200 -2.00 3.48 18.93
CA ARG A 200 -3.01 3.57 17.87
C ARG A 200 -3.93 2.39 17.94
N MET A 201 -5.22 2.63 17.73
CA MET A 201 -6.23 1.60 17.55
C MET A 201 -7.21 2.03 16.49
N GLY A 202 -7.77 1.05 15.81
CA GLY A 202 -8.74 1.33 14.76
C GLY A 202 -9.59 0.12 14.43
N TYR A 203 -10.65 0.39 13.71
CA TYR A 203 -11.53 -0.63 13.19
C TYR A 203 -11.92 -0.29 11.76
N GLN A 204 -11.77 -1.26 10.86
CA GLN A 204 -12.16 -1.12 9.46
C GLN A 204 -13.26 -2.10 9.13
N TRP A 205 -14.31 -1.63 8.43
CA TRP A 205 -15.42 -2.46 7.98
C TRP A 205 -15.83 -2.15 6.54
N GLU A 206 -16.46 -3.11 5.91
CA GLU A 206 -17.11 -2.97 4.62
C GLU A 206 -18.54 -3.52 4.69
N ASN A 207 -19.40 -3.12 3.77
CA ASN A 207 -20.74 -3.66 3.67
C ASN A 207 -20.66 -5.17 3.38
N GLY A 208 -21.33 -5.99 4.21
CA GLY A 208 -21.33 -7.44 4.07
C GLY A 208 -20.26 -8.18 4.88
N LEU A 209 -19.68 -7.55 5.91
CA LEU A 209 -18.67 -8.16 6.79
C LEU A 209 -19.05 -9.53 7.39
N LYS A 210 -20.34 -9.77 7.59
CA LYS A 210 -20.87 -11.04 8.14
C LYS A 210 -21.19 -12.09 7.07
N SER A 211 -21.05 -11.77 5.79
CA SER A 211 -21.35 -12.66 4.67
C SER A 211 -20.09 -13.34 4.12
N ALA A 212 -20.28 -14.46 3.41
CA ALA A 212 -19.23 -15.11 2.65
C ALA A 212 -18.69 -14.24 1.48
N ASP A 213 -19.38 -13.15 1.17
CA ASP A 213 -19.10 -12.26 0.04
C ASP A 213 -18.11 -11.15 0.38
N ARG A 214 -17.28 -11.30 1.40
CA ARG A 214 -16.23 -10.33 1.71
C ARG A 214 -15.25 -10.21 0.58
N THR A 215 -15.00 -8.97 0.15
CA THR A 215 -14.04 -8.66 -0.92
C THR A 215 -12.67 -8.24 -0.42
N THR A 216 -12.59 -7.87 0.87
CA THR A 216 -11.35 -7.37 1.48
C THR A 216 -10.83 -8.32 2.55
N VAL A 217 -9.56 -8.65 2.44
CA VAL A 217 -8.84 -9.47 3.45
C VAL A 217 -8.68 -8.71 4.77
N PHE A 218 -8.48 -7.38 4.70
CA PHE A 218 -8.15 -6.53 5.84
C PHE A 218 -9.36 -5.79 6.38
N THR A 219 -10.16 -6.46 7.19
CA THR A 219 -11.29 -5.90 7.92
C THR A 219 -11.21 -6.30 9.38
N GLY A 220 -11.71 -5.45 10.28
CA GLY A 220 -11.68 -5.71 11.72
C GLY A 220 -10.73 -4.80 12.49
N PRO A 221 -10.37 -5.17 13.72
CA PRO A 221 -9.55 -4.34 14.59
C PRO A 221 -8.09 -4.28 14.13
N THR A 222 -7.48 -3.14 14.40
CA THR A 222 -6.07 -2.86 14.18
C THR A 222 -5.49 -2.19 15.42
N ALA A 223 -4.23 -2.44 15.72
CA ALA A 223 -3.54 -1.79 16.83
C ALA A 223 -2.09 -1.49 16.45
N GLY A 224 -1.51 -0.45 17.03
CA GLY A 224 -0.12 -0.07 16.81
C GLY A 224 0.48 0.67 17.99
N LEU A 225 1.80 0.59 18.06
CA LEU A 225 2.62 1.28 19.06
C LEU A 225 3.84 1.87 18.35
N THR A 226 4.13 3.12 18.64
CA THR A 226 5.40 3.78 18.27
C THR A 226 6.11 4.22 19.53
N VAL A 227 7.41 3.98 19.58
CA VAL A 227 8.32 4.53 20.59
C VAL A 227 9.33 5.41 19.91
N GLN A 228 9.37 6.70 20.28
CA GLN A 228 10.28 7.70 19.74
C GLN A 228 11.33 8.11 20.76
N LEU A 229 12.56 8.16 20.34
CA LEU A 229 13.70 8.56 21.18
C LEU A 229 14.36 9.79 20.56
N PRO A 230 14.20 10.97 21.18
CA PRO A 230 14.93 12.16 20.76
C PRO A 230 16.42 11.99 21.06
N MET A 231 17.25 12.36 20.09
CA MET A 231 18.70 12.35 20.23
C MET A 231 19.24 13.75 20.57
N ASN A 232 20.43 13.82 21.12
CA ASN A 232 21.07 15.08 21.54
C ASN A 232 21.37 16.05 20.37
N ASN A 233 21.37 15.57 19.12
CA ASN A 233 21.59 16.37 17.92
C ASN A 233 20.28 16.90 17.30
N GLY A 234 19.14 16.72 17.95
CA GLY A 234 17.82 17.11 17.45
C GLY A 234 17.13 16.08 16.56
N SER A 235 17.82 15.00 16.19
CA SER A 235 17.23 13.90 15.44
C SER A 235 16.31 13.02 16.31
N ILE A 236 15.35 12.35 15.71
CA ILE A 236 14.44 11.42 16.37
C ILE A 236 14.58 10.05 15.72
N ILE A 237 14.82 9.02 16.52
CA ILE A 237 14.72 7.63 16.10
C ILE A 237 13.43 7.06 16.66
N GLY A 238 12.64 6.39 15.81
CA GLY A 238 11.43 5.72 16.25
C GLY A 238 11.37 4.27 15.79
N VAL A 239 10.74 3.46 16.63
CA VAL A 239 10.43 2.06 16.38
C VAL A 239 8.92 1.92 16.36
N ASP A 240 8.41 1.32 15.30
CA ASP A 240 6.99 1.10 15.09
C ASP A 240 6.67 -0.38 15.13
N TYR A 241 5.60 -0.75 15.80
CA TYR A 241 4.99 -2.05 15.70
C TYR A 241 3.52 -1.89 15.38
N SER A 242 2.99 -2.70 14.48
CA SER A 242 1.55 -2.74 14.24
C SER A 242 1.05 -4.16 13.98
N TYR A 243 -0.18 -4.39 14.40
CA TYR A 243 -0.96 -5.58 14.12
C TYR A 243 -2.22 -5.20 13.39
N ARG A 244 -2.53 -5.94 12.33
CA ARG A 244 -3.75 -5.78 11.54
C ARG A 244 -4.40 -7.13 11.35
N THR A 245 -5.67 -7.24 11.71
CA THR A 245 -6.42 -8.47 11.45
C THR A 245 -6.54 -8.74 9.96
N SER A 246 -6.47 -9.99 9.58
CA SER A 246 -6.74 -10.44 8.21
C SER A 246 -7.60 -11.70 8.24
N ASN A 247 -8.44 -11.88 7.25
CA ASN A 247 -9.33 -13.02 7.13
C ASN A 247 -9.11 -13.70 5.77
N PRO A 248 -8.85 -15.02 5.71
CA PRO A 248 -8.96 -16.03 6.79
C PRO A 248 -7.67 -16.25 7.62
N PHE A 249 -6.68 -15.41 7.49
CA PHE A 249 -5.36 -15.58 8.12
C PHE A 249 -5.34 -14.99 9.54
N ASN A 250 -4.27 -15.33 10.30
CA ASN A 250 -4.12 -14.91 11.70
C ASN A 250 -3.66 -13.45 11.88
N GLY A 251 -3.80 -12.60 10.86
CA GLY A 251 -3.37 -11.21 10.88
C GLY A 251 -1.97 -10.99 10.33
N VAL A 252 -1.61 -9.72 10.23
CA VAL A 252 -0.31 -9.27 9.74
C VAL A 252 0.38 -8.45 10.81
N HIS A 253 1.63 -8.78 11.10
CA HIS A 253 2.51 -8.04 12.00
C HIS A 253 3.48 -7.22 11.16
N SER A 254 3.68 -5.96 11.53
CA SER A 254 4.63 -5.08 10.86
C SER A 254 5.57 -4.46 11.88
N LEU A 255 6.84 -4.42 11.53
CA LEU A 255 7.88 -3.72 12.28
C LEU A 255 8.48 -2.65 11.39
N GLY A 256 8.68 -1.46 11.93
CA GLY A 256 9.25 -0.32 11.22
C GLY A 256 10.29 0.40 12.05
N LEU A 257 11.22 1.05 11.36
CA LEU A 257 12.17 1.99 11.93
C LEU A 257 12.08 3.29 11.15
N HIS A 258 12.07 4.42 11.84
CA HIS A 258 12.14 5.72 11.21
C HIS A 258 13.19 6.61 11.86
N LEU A 259 13.79 7.48 11.04
CA LEU A 259 14.77 8.49 11.46
C LEU A 259 14.34 9.83 10.89
N THR A 260 14.23 10.83 11.78
CA THR A 260 14.01 12.24 11.41
C THR A 260 15.28 13.01 11.77
N LEU A 261 15.83 13.74 10.77
CA LEU A 261 17.09 14.52 10.88
C LEU A 261 16.78 16.01 10.92
#